data_7d95593854d36397cbde450278e1f522
#
_entry.id   7d95593854d36397cbde450278e1f522
#
_cell.length_a   1.000
_cell.length_b   1.000
_cell.length_c   1.000
_cell.angle_alpha   90.00
_cell.angle_beta   90.00
_cell.angle_gamma   90.00
#
_symmetry.space_group_name_H-M   'P 1'
#
loop_
_entity.id
_entity.type
_entity.pdbx_description
1 polymer ?
#
loop_
_entity_poly.entity_id
_entity_poly.type
_entity_poly.pdbx_seq_one_letter_code
_entity_poly.pdbx_strand_id
1 'polypeptide(L)'
;NYKPVSHNEGPATYFREMLRLTMNAERPKRRQFQNDWDYEQAIKEYDENPIYGWCLKNTKADGTPYDIYRDGLKIYTTIDSRMQEYAEQAIQKQMESVIQPQMDAQFKRTKTLFIDADRQERERIMRNAIRYSDRYYQMKRPSWQASTSPVR
;
A
#
# COMPACT_ATOMS: atom_id res chain seq x y z
N ASN A 1 -2.29 7.29 28.09
CA ASN A 1 -2.13 6.01 27.37
C ASN A 1 -2.27 6.27 25.88
N TYR A 2 -1.17 6.60 25.20
CA TYR A 2 -1.13 6.68 23.74
C TYR A 2 -1.17 5.25 23.18
N LYS A 3 -2.22 4.92 22.44
CA LYS A 3 -2.26 3.72 21.60
C LYS A 3 -1.82 4.13 20.20
N PRO A 4 -0.70 3.61 19.67
CA PRO A 4 -0.33 3.88 18.29
C PRO A 4 -1.42 3.30 17.38
N VAL A 5 -2.07 4.15 16.59
CA VAL A 5 -3.04 3.74 15.59
C VAL A 5 -2.25 3.31 14.35
N SER A 6 -2.43 2.07 13.92
CA SER A 6 -1.82 1.58 12.69
C SER A 6 -2.39 2.32 11.48
N HIS A 7 -1.57 2.54 10.44
CA HIS A 7 -2.04 3.12 9.17
C HIS A 7 -3.13 2.30 8.50
N ASN A 8 -3.20 1.01 8.85
CA ASN A 8 -4.19 0.08 8.32
C ASN A 8 -5.50 0.06 9.12
N GLU A 9 -5.64 0.89 10.15
CA GLU A 9 -6.85 0.99 10.98
C GLU A 9 -7.64 2.26 10.68
N GLY A 10 -8.97 2.18 10.83
CA GLY A 10 -9.89 3.30 10.61
C GLY A 10 -10.45 3.38 9.19
N PRO A 11 -11.36 4.34 8.93
CA PRO A 11 -12.09 4.44 7.67
C PRO A 11 -11.19 4.86 6.51
N ALA A 12 -11.58 4.46 5.29
CA ALA A 12 -10.94 4.84 4.03
C ALA A 12 -9.43 4.56 3.98
N THR A 13 -9.00 3.41 4.49
CA THR A 13 -7.58 3.03 4.60
C THR A 13 -6.84 3.11 3.27
N TYR A 14 -7.45 2.59 2.21
CA TYR A 14 -6.88 2.64 0.86
C TYR A 14 -6.69 4.07 0.36
N PHE A 15 -7.69 4.92 0.53
CA PHE A 15 -7.60 6.33 0.14
C PHE A 15 -6.51 7.07 0.90
N ARG A 16 -6.40 6.85 2.21
CA ARG A 16 -5.34 7.47 3.03
C ARG A 16 -3.94 7.05 2.57
N GLU A 17 -3.77 5.79 2.21
CA GLU A 17 -2.49 5.30 1.70
C GLU A 17 -2.18 5.88 0.31
N MET A 18 -3.16 5.93 -0.59
CA MET A 18 -3.00 6.58 -1.89
C MET A 18 -2.64 8.06 -1.75
N LEU A 19 -3.31 8.77 -0.85
CA LEU A 19 -3.02 10.17 -0.57
C LEU A 19 -1.58 10.34 -0.04
N ARG A 20 -1.16 9.48 0.88
CA ARG A 20 0.21 9.47 1.40
C ARG A 20 1.25 9.27 0.31
N LEU A 21 1.04 8.29 -0.56
CA LEU A 21 1.94 8.02 -1.68
C LEU A 21 2.00 9.19 -2.64
N THR A 22 0.84 9.78 -2.98
CA THR A 22 0.75 10.92 -3.89
C THR A 22 1.45 12.15 -3.31
N MET A 23 1.21 12.49 -2.04
CA MET A 23 1.80 13.67 -1.41
C MET A 23 3.32 13.55 -1.19
N ASN A 24 3.84 12.33 -1.04
CA ASN A 24 5.28 12.07 -0.91
C ASN A 24 5.95 11.64 -2.23
N ALA A 25 5.23 11.69 -3.36
CA ALA A 25 5.77 11.26 -4.64
C ALA A 25 6.99 12.10 -5.04
N GLU A 26 8.07 11.41 -5.41
CA GLU A 26 9.24 12.06 -6.00
C GLU A 26 8.96 12.45 -7.46
N ARG A 27 9.65 13.48 -7.94
CA ARG A 27 9.60 13.84 -9.35
C ARG A 27 10.04 12.67 -10.22
N PRO A 28 9.27 12.27 -11.25
CA PRO A 28 9.61 11.17 -12.13
C PRO A 28 10.99 11.33 -12.76
N LYS A 29 11.74 10.21 -12.84
CA LYS A 29 13.06 10.16 -13.46
C LYS A 29 12.97 9.36 -14.76
N ARG A 30 13.59 9.84 -15.85
CA ARG A 30 13.53 9.21 -17.19
C ARG A 30 13.83 7.70 -17.17
N ARG A 31 14.77 7.26 -16.34
CA ARG A 31 15.16 5.85 -16.18
C ARG A 31 14.09 4.91 -15.66
N GLN A 32 12.96 5.44 -15.16
CA GLN A 32 11.85 4.65 -14.61
C GLN A 32 10.85 4.23 -15.70
N PHE A 33 10.99 4.78 -16.92
CA PHE A 33 10.03 4.61 -18.01
C PHE A 33 10.70 3.97 -19.23
N GLN A 34 9.95 3.13 -19.93
CA GLN A 34 10.45 2.45 -21.13
C GLN A 34 10.48 3.36 -22.36
N ASN A 35 9.58 4.32 -22.44
CA ASN A 35 9.47 5.25 -23.57
C ASN A 35 9.38 6.72 -23.09
N ASP A 36 9.60 7.65 -24.01
CA ASP A 36 9.60 9.08 -23.71
C ASP A 36 8.19 9.60 -23.46
N TRP A 37 7.19 9.05 -24.16
CA TRP A 37 5.81 9.51 -24.01
C TRP A 37 5.27 9.28 -22.59
N ASP A 38 5.48 8.09 -22.00
CA ASP A 38 5.07 7.79 -20.63
C ASP A 38 5.80 8.70 -19.62
N TYR A 39 7.08 8.97 -19.87
CA TYR A 39 7.84 9.89 -19.03
C TYR A 39 7.31 11.32 -19.11
N GLU A 40 7.01 11.83 -20.30
CA GLU A 40 6.44 13.18 -20.49
C GLU A 40 5.06 13.29 -19.83
N GLN A 41 4.20 12.29 -19.95
CA GLN A 41 2.91 12.27 -19.26
C GLN A 41 3.07 12.28 -17.74
N ALA A 42 3.97 11.48 -17.19
CA ALA A 42 4.22 11.44 -15.75
C ALA A 42 4.80 12.75 -15.21
N ILE A 43 5.69 13.40 -15.96
CA ILE A 43 6.21 14.74 -15.61
C ILE A 43 5.10 15.78 -15.64
N LYS A 44 4.29 15.76 -16.69
CA LYS A 44 3.16 16.69 -16.83
C LYS A 44 2.17 16.52 -15.67
N GLU A 45 1.79 15.30 -15.35
CA GLU A 45 0.91 15.00 -14.22
C GLU A 45 1.52 15.47 -12.89
N TYR A 46 2.82 15.21 -12.68
CA TYR A 46 3.51 15.65 -11.48
C TYR A 46 3.53 17.20 -11.37
N ASP A 47 3.81 17.91 -12.45
CA ASP A 47 3.95 19.37 -12.42
C ASP A 47 2.57 20.07 -12.36
N GLU A 48 1.54 19.55 -13.04
CA GLU A 48 0.21 20.14 -13.09
C GLU A 48 -0.65 19.80 -11.87
N ASN A 49 -0.46 18.63 -11.25
CA ASN A 49 -1.23 18.24 -10.08
C ASN A 49 -0.60 18.79 -8.78
N PRO A 50 -1.30 19.70 -8.09
CA PRO A 50 -0.75 20.35 -6.89
C PRO A 50 -0.52 19.38 -5.71
N ILE A 51 -1.17 18.23 -5.71
CA ILE A 51 -1.06 17.23 -4.62
C ILE A 51 0.15 16.32 -4.82
N TYR A 52 0.56 16.08 -6.09
CA TYR A 52 1.72 15.24 -6.37
C TYR A 52 3.01 15.84 -5.83
N GLY A 53 3.65 15.09 -4.91
CA GLY A 53 4.88 15.53 -4.27
C GLY A 53 4.73 16.77 -3.40
N TRP A 54 3.52 17.05 -2.93
CA TRP A 54 3.23 18.26 -2.15
C TRP A 54 4.19 18.43 -0.96
N CYS A 55 4.47 17.35 -0.23
CA CYS A 55 5.39 17.37 0.91
C CYS A 55 6.83 17.73 0.52
N LEU A 56 7.23 17.42 -0.71
CA LEU A 56 8.58 17.70 -1.24
C LEU A 56 8.66 19.04 -1.95
N LYS A 57 7.56 19.48 -2.59
CA LYS A 57 7.46 20.79 -3.27
C LYS A 57 7.35 21.96 -2.28
N ASN A 58 6.81 21.69 -1.09
CA ASN A 58 6.60 22.71 -0.07
C ASN A 58 7.56 22.48 1.09
N THR A 59 8.11 23.58 1.61
CA THR A 59 9.03 23.56 2.73
C THR A 59 8.48 24.37 3.89
N LYS A 60 8.83 23.99 5.10
CA LYS A 60 8.55 24.73 6.32
C LYS A 60 9.43 25.98 6.41
N ALA A 61 9.17 26.85 7.38
CA ALA A 61 9.95 28.07 7.60
C ALA A 61 11.44 27.78 7.90
N ASP A 62 11.76 26.59 8.39
CA ASP A 62 13.12 26.11 8.64
C ASP A 62 13.81 25.52 7.38
N GLY A 63 13.14 25.52 6.23
CA GLY A 63 13.63 24.96 4.96
C GLY A 63 13.50 23.45 4.84
N THR A 64 12.96 22.76 5.85
CA THR A 64 12.74 21.31 5.77
C THR A 64 11.44 20.95 5.06
N PRO A 65 11.35 19.81 4.35
CA PRO A 65 10.11 19.36 3.73
C PRO A 65 9.06 18.99 4.80
N TYR A 66 7.79 19.01 4.41
CA TYR A 66 6.72 18.55 5.29
C TYR A 66 6.72 17.04 5.44
N ASP A 67 6.43 16.58 6.67
CA ASP A 67 6.21 15.16 7.01
C ASP A 67 4.73 14.96 7.33
N ILE A 68 4.04 14.14 6.52
CA ILE A 68 2.60 13.90 6.63
C ILE A 68 2.18 13.32 8.00
N TYR A 69 3.12 12.68 8.73
CA TYR A 69 2.84 12.05 10.02
C TYR A 69 3.21 12.91 11.23
N ARG A 70 4.19 13.80 11.07
CA ARG A 70 4.79 14.54 12.19
C ARG A 70 4.30 15.98 12.28
N ASP A 71 3.99 16.59 11.15
CA ASP A 71 3.73 18.03 11.09
C ASP A 71 2.26 18.41 11.34
N GLY A 72 1.40 17.42 11.70
CA GLY A 72 0.01 17.67 12.09
C GLY A 72 -0.85 18.29 10.99
N LEU A 73 -0.61 17.93 9.74
CA LEU A 73 -1.33 18.46 8.58
C LEU A 73 -2.83 18.14 8.68
N LYS A 74 -3.66 19.14 8.41
CA LYS A 74 -5.10 18.99 8.27
C LYS A 74 -5.47 18.88 6.80
N ILE A 75 -5.90 17.69 6.36
CA ILE A 75 -6.22 17.43 4.97
C ILE A 75 -7.74 17.33 4.84
N TYR A 76 -8.33 18.26 4.10
CA TYR A 76 -9.76 18.28 3.81
C TYR A 76 -10.03 17.54 2.50
N THR A 77 -10.98 16.61 2.52
CA THR A 77 -11.33 15.77 1.37
C THR A 77 -12.81 15.86 1.06
N THR A 78 -13.20 15.40 -0.11
CA THR A 78 -14.60 15.32 -0.55
C THR A 78 -15.29 14.00 -0.16
N ILE A 79 -14.61 13.12 0.62
CA ILE A 79 -15.18 11.85 1.04
C ILE A 79 -16.26 12.10 2.10
N ASP A 80 -17.47 11.59 1.84
CA ASP A 80 -18.51 11.46 2.86
C ASP A 80 -18.26 10.19 3.67
N SER A 81 -18.03 10.33 4.98
CA SER A 81 -17.69 9.22 5.85
C SER A 81 -18.78 8.15 5.95
N ARG A 82 -20.05 8.54 5.83
CA ARG A 82 -21.19 7.59 5.87
C ARG A 82 -21.26 6.78 4.58
N MET A 83 -21.05 7.42 3.43
CA MET A 83 -21.00 6.72 2.15
C MET A 83 -19.83 5.76 2.09
N GLN A 84 -18.67 6.16 2.64
CA GLN A 84 -17.50 5.29 2.75
C GLN A 84 -17.79 4.07 3.62
N GLU A 85 -18.43 4.26 4.77
CA GLU A 85 -18.82 3.17 5.65
C GLU A 85 -19.80 2.19 4.97
N TYR A 86 -20.79 2.70 4.26
CA TYR A 86 -21.71 1.85 3.50
C TYR A 86 -21.01 1.06 2.40
N ALA A 87 -20.05 1.67 1.71
CA ALA A 87 -19.27 0.99 0.69
C ALA A 87 -18.40 -0.13 1.31
N GLU A 88 -17.74 0.13 2.42
CA GLU A 88 -16.94 -0.87 3.13
C GLU A 88 -17.80 -2.04 3.63
N GLN A 89 -18.95 -1.76 4.21
CA GLN A 89 -19.92 -2.80 4.63
C GLN A 89 -20.46 -3.61 3.45
N ALA A 90 -20.75 -2.97 2.32
CA ALA A 90 -21.20 -3.65 1.12
C ALA A 90 -20.14 -4.58 0.54
N ILE A 91 -18.88 -4.13 0.50
CA ILE A 91 -17.74 -4.95 0.08
C ILE A 91 -17.57 -6.15 1.02
N GLN A 92 -17.56 -5.92 2.33
CA GLN A 92 -17.42 -7.00 3.30
C GLN A 92 -18.53 -8.04 3.15
N LYS A 93 -19.78 -7.59 3.07
CA LYS A 93 -20.94 -8.48 2.86
C LYS A 93 -20.81 -9.29 1.57
N GLN A 94 -20.40 -8.67 0.47
CA GLN A 94 -20.20 -9.35 -0.82
C GLN A 94 -19.06 -10.38 -0.75
N MET A 95 -17.96 -10.03 -0.10
CA MET A 95 -16.83 -10.94 0.10
C MET A 95 -17.23 -12.17 0.91
N GLU A 96 -17.89 -11.97 2.05
CA GLU A 96 -18.26 -13.05 2.96
C GLU A 96 -19.38 -13.95 2.40
N SER A 97 -20.39 -13.34 1.76
CA SER A 97 -21.60 -14.09 1.34
C SER A 97 -21.49 -14.72 -0.05
N VAL A 98 -20.67 -14.17 -0.94
CA VAL A 98 -20.60 -14.62 -2.33
C VAL A 98 -19.20 -15.06 -2.71
N ILE A 99 -18.21 -14.20 -2.56
CA ILE A 99 -16.87 -14.45 -3.13
C ILE A 99 -16.14 -15.52 -2.37
N GLN A 100 -16.10 -15.47 -1.04
CA GLN A 100 -15.40 -16.45 -0.22
C GLN A 100 -15.98 -17.86 -0.39
N PRO A 101 -17.31 -18.09 -0.35
CA PRO A 101 -17.89 -19.42 -0.60
C PRO A 101 -17.58 -19.93 -2.01
N GLN A 102 -17.57 -19.08 -3.03
CA GLN A 102 -17.22 -19.47 -4.40
C GLN A 102 -15.74 -19.87 -4.51
N MET A 103 -14.84 -19.09 -3.90
CA MET A 103 -13.40 -19.43 -3.83
C MET A 103 -13.16 -20.74 -3.10
N ASP A 104 -13.83 -20.96 -1.97
CA ASP A 104 -13.71 -22.19 -1.21
C ASP A 104 -14.21 -23.41 -1.99
N ALA A 105 -15.34 -23.28 -2.69
CA ALA A 105 -15.87 -24.33 -3.56
C ALA A 105 -14.91 -24.62 -4.72
N GLN A 106 -14.35 -23.59 -5.34
CA GLN A 106 -13.36 -23.73 -6.39
C GLN A 106 -12.09 -24.41 -5.89
N PHE A 107 -11.57 -23.96 -4.73
CA PHE A 107 -10.39 -24.56 -4.11
C PHE A 107 -10.60 -26.05 -3.75
N LYS A 108 -11.76 -26.40 -3.21
CA LYS A 108 -12.12 -27.83 -2.96
C LYS A 108 -12.07 -28.67 -4.23
N ARG A 109 -12.48 -28.10 -5.36
CA ARG A 109 -12.48 -28.76 -6.67
C ARG A 109 -11.08 -28.87 -7.29
N THR A 110 -10.34 -27.75 -7.30
CA THR A 110 -9.05 -27.65 -8.01
C THR A 110 -7.86 -28.00 -7.12
N LYS A 111 -8.03 -27.91 -5.79
CA LYS A 111 -6.98 -28.03 -4.76
C LYS A 111 -5.80 -27.09 -4.98
N THR A 112 -5.99 -26.03 -5.77
CA THR A 112 -5.01 -25.01 -6.03
C THR A 112 -5.70 -23.66 -6.31
N LEU A 113 -5.09 -22.58 -5.86
CA LEU A 113 -5.50 -21.20 -6.20
C LEU A 113 -4.89 -20.74 -7.53
N PHE A 114 -3.86 -21.43 -8.01
CA PHE A 114 -3.14 -21.06 -9.24
C PHE A 114 -3.64 -21.89 -10.43
N ILE A 115 -4.83 -21.54 -10.93
CA ILE A 115 -5.53 -22.34 -11.96
C ILE A 115 -4.83 -22.24 -13.30
N ASP A 116 -4.36 -21.05 -13.65
CA ASP A 116 -3.76 -20.72 -14.95
C ASP A 116 -2.23 -20.80 -14.95
N ALA A 117 -1.61 -21.13 -13.83
CA ALA A 117 -0.17 -21.24 -13.72
C ALA A 117 0.32 -22.67 -13.91
N ASP A 118 1.37 -22.86 -14.68
CA ASP A 118 2.04 -24.15 -14.79
C ASP A 118 2.79 -24.52 -13.48
N ARG A 119 3.35 -25.75 -13.44
CA ARG A 119 4.05 -26.23 -12.25
C ARG A 119 5.25 -25.36 -11.89
N GLN A 120 6.04 -24.95 -12.88
CA GLN A 120 7.25 -24.16 -12.65
C GLN A 120 6.92 -22.77 -12.14
N GLU A 121 5.88 -22.17 -12.70
CA GLU A 121 5.40 -20.87 -12.30
C GLU A 121 4.81 -20.87 -10.88
N ARG A 122 4.02 -21.89 -10.52
CA ARG A 122 3.52 -22.08 -9.15
C ARG A 122 4.65 -22.21 -8.14
N GLU A 123 5.67 -23.02 -8.45
CA GLU A 123 6.83 -23.16 -7.59
C GLU A 123 7.64 -21.86 -7.45
N ARG A 124 7.71 -21.06 -8.52
CA ARG A 124 8.33 -19.74 -8.51
C ARG A 124 7.58 -18.76 -7.61
N ILE A 125 6.26 -18.68 -7.78
CA ILE A 125 5.39 -17.81 -6.97
C ILE A 125 5.50 -18.19 -5.49
N MET A 126 5.38 -19.49 -5.18
CA MET A 126 5.47 -19.98 -3.79
C MET A 126 6.85 -19.70 -3.17
N ARG A 127 7.94 -19.92 -3.89
CA ARG A 127 9.30 -19.61 -3.41
C ARG A 127 9.46 -18.13 -3.13
N ASN A 128 8.95 -17.28 -4.01
CA ASN A 128 9.01 -15.84 -3.83
C ASN A 128 8.16 -15.40 -2.62
N ALA A 129 6.92 -15.88 -2.49
CA ALA A 129 6.06 -15.58 -1.36
C ALA A 129 6.71 -15.98 -0.02
N ILE A 130 7.32 -17.17 0.04
CA ILE A 130 8.06 -17.62 1.23
C ILE A 130 9.26 -16.70 1.49
N ARG A 131 10.06 -16.41 0.46
CA ARG A 131 11.29 -15.62 0.56
C ARG A 131 11.07 -14.19 1.03
N TYR A 132 9.93 -13.59 0.67
CA TYR A 132 9.54 -12.24 1.05
C TYR A 132 8.62 -12.16 2.27
N SER A 133 8.33 -13.30 2.92
CA SER A 133 7.51 -13.31 4.14
C SER A 133 8.34 -12.85 5.35
N ASP A 134 7.69 -12.13 6.28
CA ASP A 134 8.32 -11.70 7.54
C ASP A 134 8.86 -12.88 8.34
N ARG A 135 8.15 -14.02 8.32
CA ARG A 135 8.58 -15.25 8.98
C ARG A 135 9.94 -15.75 8.45
N TYR A 136 10.15 -15.69 7.13
CA TYR A 136 11.42 -16.08 6.52
C TYR A 136 12.56 -15.17 6.96
N TYR A 137 12.31 -13.85 7.01
CA TYR A 137 13.28 -12.88 7.50
C TYR A 137 13.61 -13.08 8.98
N GLN A 138 12.60 -13.34 9.81
CA GLN A 138 12.80 -13.62 11.23
C GLN A 138 13.65 -14.89 11.46
N MET A 139 13.40 -15.95 10.69
CA MET A 139 14.17 -17.21 10.76
C MET A 139 15.61 -17.07 10.26
N LYS A 140 15.86 -16.15 9.32
CA LYS A 140 17.21 -15.88 8.82
C LYS A 140 18.04 -14.95 9.70
N ARG A 141 17.42 -14.24 10.63
CA ARG A 141 18.16 -13.38 11.57
C ARG A 141 18.96 -14.26 12.51
N PRO A 142 20.28 -14.02 12.63
CA PRO A 142 21.08 -14.69 13.64
C PRO A 142 20.51 -14.41 15.05
N SER A 143 20.52 -15.40 15.92
CA SER A 143 19.92 -15.31 17.28
C SER A 143 20.42 -14.12 18.12
N TRP A 144 21.62 -13.61 17.87
CA TRP A 144 22.16 -12.44 18.56
C TRP A 144 21.51 -11.09 18.14
N GLN A 145 20.82 -11.03 16.98
CA GLN A 145 20.08 -9.83 16.56
C GLN A 145 18.63 -9.79 17.08
N ALA A 146 18.13 -10.88 17.66
CA ALA A 146 16.78 -10.94 18.18
C ALA A 146 16.60 -10.14 19.49
N SER A 147 17.69 -9.81 20.20
CA SER A 147 17.67 -9.10 21.48
C SER A 147 17.74 -7.56 21.37
N THR A 148 17.86 -7.01 20.16
CA THR A 148 18.07 -5.56 19.94
C THR A 148 16.98 -4.91 19.09
N SER A 149 15.76 -5.47 19.03
CA SER A 149 14.66 -4.80 18.36
C SER A 149 14.11 -3.69 19.26
N PRO A 150 14.25 -2.40 18.92
CA PRO A 150 13.44 -1.38 19.54
C PRO A 150 11.98 -1.67 19.19
N VAL A 151 11.13 -1.77 20.18
CA VAL A 151 9.67 -1.75 20.05
C VAL A 151 9.32 -0.50 19.26
N ARG A 152 8.89 -0.67 18.02
CA ARG A 152 8.32 0.40 17.19
C ARG A 152 6.83 0.51 17.45
#